data_6a7d11bb9b8c256ded1225d2482ae93f
#
_entry.id   6a7d11bb9b8c256ded1225d2482ae93f
#
_cell.length_a   1.000
_cell.length_b   1.000
_cell.length_c   1.000
_cell.angle_alpha   90.00
_cell.angle_beta   90.00
_cell.angle_gamma   90.00
#
_symmetry.space_group_name_H-M   'P 1'
#
loop_
_entity.id
_entity.type
_entity.pdbx_description
1 polymer ?
#
loop_
_entity_poly.entity_id
_entity_poly.type
_entity_poly.pdbx_seq_one_letter_code
_entity_poly.pdbx_strand_id
1 'polypeptide(L)'
;IDNEVFIVEKDGVAVIIESPCFFDNNQELAEYLQDLEIAGMLVAYHGAGATFMPEVAKYATANAVAYSQSGGGKALIDNFSNAFGASFDSSVHQITHIIGEGPITIGGIEFIIRQTADAFDIEIPQINAVYTHMLGHDCHSIVAGPAHADAIIAQLQGYITQGYDLILTSHYTPEDLKDAATKIAYLEELKKLAAHSANAEDFKAAVNRQYPDYSGANYLEMTAGFFFA
;
A
#
# COMPACT_ATOMS: atom_id res chain seq x y z
N ILE A 1 9.19 -5.75 -7.99
CA ILE A 1 8.28 -5.22 -6.95
C ILE A 1 8.62 -3.75 -6.86
N ASP A 2 7.67 -2.92 -7.26
CA ASP A 2 7.80 -1.49 -7.08
C ASP A 2 7.52 -1.15 -5.61
N ASN A 3 8.24 -0.20 -5.06
CA ASN A 3 8.10 0.25 -3.68
C ASN A 3 8.12 1.77 -3.68
N GLU A 4 6.93 2.36 -3.74
CA GLU A 4 6.78 3.81 -3.78
C GLU A 4 6.90 4.39 -2.37
N VAL A 5 7.68 5.48 -2.29
CA VAL A 5 7.81 6.31 -1.10
C VAL A 5 7.36 7.72 -1.48
N PHE A 6 6.50 8.31 -0.68
CA PHE A 6 5.99 9.66 -0.96
C PHE A 6 6.56 10.67 0.01
N ILE A 7 6.89 11.84 -0.53
CA ILE A 7 7.38 12.99 0.22
C ILE A 7 6.31 14.08 0.17
N VAL A 8 5.76 14.43 1.31
CA VAL A 8 4.83 15.55 1.44
C VAL A 8 5.61 16.71 2.04
N GLU A 9 5.83 17.73 1.22
CA GLU A 9 6.68 18.89 1.56
C GLU A 9 5.84 20.17 1.65
N LYS A 10 6.19 21.00 2.61
CA LYS A 10 5.66 22.34 2.79
C LYS A 10 6.72 23.25 3.40
N ASP A 11 7.06 24.31 2.70
CA ASP A 11 7.98 25.37 3.17
C ASP A 11 9.35 24.83 3.65
N GLY A 12 9.88 23.80 2.98
CA GLY A 12 11.18 23.18 3.32
C GLY A 12 11.11 22.13 4.43
N VAL A 13 9.91 21.85 4.97
CA VAL A 13 9.67 20.77 5.93
C VAL A 13 8.97 19.62 5.23
N ALA A 14 9.44 18.40 5.43
CA ALA A 14 8.88 17.20 4.79
C ALA A 14 8.46 16.12 5.77
N VAL A 15 7.44 15.38 5.38
CA VAL A 15 7.01 14.12 6.01
C VAL A 15 7.10 13.01 4.96
N ILE A 16 7.73 11.92 5.34
CA ILE A 16 7.89 10.74 4.48
C ILE A 16 6.71 9.79 4.74
N ILE A 17 6.09 9.30 3.67
CA ILE A 17 5.09 8.22 3.74
C ILE A 17 5.75 6.96 3.21
N GLU A 18 5.82 5.95 4.03
CA GLU A 18 6.55 4.69 3.90
C GLU A 18 8.07 4.86 3.90
N SER A 19 8.77 3.76 3.86
CA SER A 19 10.23 3.70 3.87
C SER A 19 10.73 2.88 2.69
N PRO A 20 11.86 3.24 2.07
CA PRO A 20 12.50 2.35 1.14
C PRO A 20 12.96 1.08 1.85
N CYS A 21 12.73 -0.07 1.21
CA CYS A 21 13.10 -1.37 1.76
C CYS A 21 14.35 -1.98 1.12
N PHE A 22 14.95 -1.30 0.13
CA PHE A 22 16.16 -1.75 -0.55
C PHE A 22 17.29 -0.73 -0.34
N PHE A 23 18.47 -1.23 0.03
CA PHE A 23 19.61 -0.38 0.36
C PHE A 23 20.04 0.55 -0.79
N ASP A 24 19.91 0.11 -2.04
CA ASP A 24 20.28 0.93 -3.20
C ASP A 24 19.40 2.18 -3.35
N ASN A 25 18.15 2.13 -2.87
CA ASN A 25 17.24 3.27 -2.89
C ASN A 25 17.47 4.25 -1.75
N ASN A 26 18.12 3.83 -0.66
CA ASN A 26 18.35 4.67 0.52
C ASN A 26 19.22 5.87 0.19
N GLN A 27 20.28 5.67 -0.60
CA GLN A 27 21.21 6.73 -0.97
C GLN A 27 20.52 7.75 -1.89
N GLU A 28 19.81 7.30 -2.93
CA GLU A 28 19.11 8.17 -3.87
C GLU A 28 18.08 9.04 -3.14
N LEU A 29 17.28 8.43 -2.26
CA LEU A 29 16.27 9.16 -1.49
C LEU A 29 16.93 10.13 -0.49
N ALA A 30 18.02 9.75 0.17
CA ALA A 30 18.73 10.62 1.08
C ALA A 30 19.32 11.85 0.36
N GLU A 31 19.85 11.68 -0.86
CA GLU A 31 20.34 12.79 -1.70
C GLU A 31 19.20 13.72 -2.12
N TYR A 32 18.01 13.17 -2.44
CA TYR A 32 16.83 13.98 -2.73
C TYR A 32 16.36 14.82 -1.54
N LEU A 33 16.46 14.28 -0.33
CA LEU A 33 15.96 14.90 0.90
C LEU A 33 16.97 15.84 1.59
N GLN A 34 18.20 15.94 1.09
CA GLN A 34 19.32 16.59 1.79
C GLN A 34 19.08 18.06 2.20
N ASP A 35 18.23 18.78 1.45
CA ASP A 35 17.91 20.20 1.69
C ASP A 35 16.59 20.40 2.44
N LEU A 36 15.94 19.32 2.90
CA LEU A 36 14.66 19.35 3.59
C LEU A 36 14.82 19.02 5.08
N GLU A 37 14.04 19.70 5.92
CA GLU A 37 13.84 19.29 7.32
C GLU A 37 12.85 18.14 7.38
N ILE A 38 13.30 16.94 7.79
CA ILE A 38 12.42 15.77 7.90
C ILE A 38 11.76 15.75 9.27
N ALA A 39 10.50 16.16 9.33
CA ALA A 39 9.71 16.25 10.56
C ALA A 39 9.21 14.88 11.05
N GLY A 40 9.10 13.89 10.18
CA GLY A 40 8.65 12.56 10.55
C GLY A 40 8.45 11.62 9.38
N MET A 41 8.18 10.35 9.72
CA MET A 41 7.86 9.29 8.78
C MET A 41 6.57 8.58 9.23
N LEU A 42 5.59 8.46 8.35
CA LEU A 42 4.38 7.66 8.52
C LEU A 42 4.66 6.26 8.00
N VAL A 43 4.71 5.28 8.89
CA VAL A 43 4.96 3.86 8.58
C VAL A 43 3.63 3.13 8.61
N ALA A 44 2.99 2.99 7.45
CA ALA A 44 1.67 2.41 7.34
C ALA A 44 1.73 0.90 7.11
N TYR A 45 2.15 0.47 5.94
CA TYR A 45 2.17 -0.95 5.53
C TYR A 45 3.58 -1.52 5.45
N HIS A 46 4.59 -0.69 5.15
CA HIS A 46 5.98 -1.13 4.98
C HIS A 46 6.75 -1.02 6.30
N GLY A 47 6.68 -2.07 7.12
CA GLY A 47 7.38 -2.10 8.40
C GLY A 47 8.90 -2.32 8.32
N ALA A 48 9.42 -2.73 7.15
CA ALA A 48 10.85 -2.93 6.89
C ALA A 48 11.57 -1.62 6.53
N GLY A 49 12.90 -1.63 6.42
CA GLY A 49 13.68 -0.47 6.00
C GLY A 49 14.14 0.44 7.15
N ALA A 50 14.23 -0.08 8.37
CA ALA A 50 14.50 0.73 9.56
C ALA A 50 15.91 1.35 9.62
N THR A 51 16.83 0.94 8.76
CA THR A 51 18.15 1.59 8.67
C THR A 51 18.10 2.94 7.95
N PHE A 52 17.02 3.21 7.20
CA PHE A 52 16.83 4.51 6.58
C PHE A 52 16.36 5.54 7.62
N MET A 53 17.13 6.59 7.79
CA MET A 53 16.87 7.69 8.74
C MET A 53 16.42 7.20 10.13
N PRO A 54 17.24 6.41 10.85
CA PRO A 54 16.83 5.77 12.10
C PRO A 54 16.47 6.78 13.21
N GLU A 55 17.01 8.00 13.16
CA GLU A 55 16.77 9.08 14.12
C GLU A 55 15.47 9.86 13.90
N VAL A 56 14.87 9.78 12.71
CA VAL A 56 13.63 10.49 12.40
C VAL A 56 12.46 9.89 13.17
N ALA A 57 11.60 10.74 13.70
CA ALA A 57 10.39 10.33 14.41
C ALA A 57 9.47 9.49 13.51
N LYS A 58 9.02 8.32 14.01
CA LYS A 58 8.19 7.38 13.26
C LYS A 58 6.81 7.23 13.89
N TYR A 59 5.79 7.37 13.04
CA TYR A 59 4.38 7.38 13.40
C TYR A 59 3.69 6.17 12.78
N ALA A 60 2.99 5.38 13.59
CA ALA A 60 2.18 4.26 13.11
C ALA A 60 0.99 4.02 14.04
N THR A 61 -0.05 3.36 13.52
CA THR A 61 -1.15 2.86 14.35
C THR A 61 -0.73 1.58 15.09
N ALA A 62 -1.45 1.24 16.15
CA ALA A 62 -1.20 -0.02 16.87
C ALA A 62 -1.37 -1.25 15.96
N ASN A 63 -2.32 -1.19 15.00
CA ASN A 63 -2.52 -2.27 14.02
C ASN A 63 -1.31 -2.43 13.10
N ALA A 64 -0.77 -1.34 12.55
CA ALA A 64 0.42 -1.36 11.70
C ALA A 64 1.64 -1.94 12.43
N VAL A 65 1.81 -1.58 13.71
CA VAL A 65 2.87 -2.16 14.56
C VAL A 65 2.68 -3.68 14.72
N ALA A 66 1.47 -4.11 15.06
CA ALA A 66 1.17 -5.54 15.22
C ALA A 66 1.36 -6.32 13.92
N TYR A 67 0.91 -5.76 12.80
CA TYR A 67 1.07 -6.33 11.46
C TYR A 67 2.55 -6.54 11.09
N SER A 68 3.41 -5.52 11.31
CA SER A 68 4.83 -5.57 10.95
C SER A 68 5.66 -6.44 11.89
N GLN A 69 5.29 -6.54 13.17
CA GLN A 69 6.09 -7.24 14.18
C GLN A 69 5.72 -8.70 14.36
N SER A 70 4.45 -9.08 14.15
CA SER A 70 3.96 -10.44 14.42
C SER A 70 2.86 -10.93 13.48
N GLY A 71 2.37 -10.08 12.59
CA GLY A 71 1.29 -10.40 11.66
C GLY A 71 1.77 -10.79 10.26
N GLY A 72 0.89 -10.57 9.27
CA GLY A 72 1.16 -10.85 7.86
C GLY A 72 2.35 -10.07 7.30
N GLY A 73 2.53 -8.83 7.74
CA GLY A 73 3.68 -8.00 7.35
C GLY A 73 5.02 -8.60 7.79
N LYS A 74 5.08 -9.16 9.00
CA LYS A 74 6.31 -9.87 9.45
C LYS A 74 6.63 -11.07 8.58
N ALA A 75 5.62 -11.84 8.19
CA ALA A 75 5.82 -13.00 7.31
C ALA A 75 6.30 -12.55 5.91
N LEU A 76 5.79 -11.43 5.39
CA LEU A 76 6.27 -10.86 4.13
C LEU A 76 7.72 -10.38 4.22
N ILE A 77 8.11 -9.68 5.30
CA ILE A 77 9.48 -9.25 5.55
C ILE A 77 10.44 -10.47 5.55
N ASP A 78 10.08 -11.54 6.23
CA ASP A 78 10.90 -12.76 6.28
C ASP A 78 11.03 -13.42 4.89
N ASN A 79 9.94 -13.48 4.13
CA ASN A 79 9.95 -14.00 2.77
C ASN A 79 10.82 -13.15 1.83
N PHE A 80 10.73 -11.82 1.90
CA PHE A 80 11.54 -10.92 1.10
C PHE A 80 13.01 -10.95 1.49
N SER A 81 13.31 -11.05 2.79
CA SER A 81 14.68 -11.24 3.27
C SER A 81 15.31 -12.51 2.66
N ASN A 82 14.55 -13.60 2.58
CA ASN A 82 15.00 -14.84 1.95
C ASN A 82 15.15 -14.71 0.41
N ALA A 83 14.26 -13.98 -0.23
CA ALA A 83 14.23 -13.84 -1.69
C ALA A 83 15.30 -12.86 -2.22
N PHE A 84 15.54 -11.76 -1.52
CA PHE A 84 16.40 -10.67 -1.97
C PHE A 84 17.73 -10.59 -1.22
N GLY A 85 17.88 -11.34 -0.12
CA GLY A 85 19.14 -11.43 0.64
C GLY A 85 19.66 -10.06 1.09
N ALA A 86 20.94 -9.80 0.82
CA ALA A 86 21.65 -8.60 1.30
C ALA A 86 21.20 -7.27 0.65
N SER A 87 20.38 -7.29 -0.38
CA SER A 87 19.86 -6.06 -0.99
C SER A 87 18.64 -5.50 -0.25
N PHE A 88 17.96 -6.34 0.55
CA PHE A 88 16.74 -5.97 1.26
C PHE A 88 17.03 -5.67 2.74
N ASP A 89 16.56 -4.51 3.21
CA ASP A 89 16.62 -4.13 4.62
C ASP A 89 15.44 -4.74 5.38
N SER A 90 15.64 -5.89 5.99
CA SER A 90 14.63 -6.60 6.77
C SER A 90 14.46 -6.07 8.21
N SER A 91 15.21 -5.03 8.60
CA SER A 91 15.05 -4.42 9.91
C SER A 91 13.68 -3.74 10.05
N VAL A 92 13.02 -3.95 11.20
CA VAL A 92 11.68 -3.42 11.46
C VAL A 92 11.78 -2.09 12.21
N HIS A 93 11.00 -1.10 11.76
CA HIS A 93 10.97 0.22 12.36
C HIS A 93 10.61 0.21 13.84
N GLN A 94 11.36 0.95 14.66
CA GLN A 94 10.99 1.29 16.02
C GLN A 94 10.05 2.51 15.99
N ILE A 95 8.77 2.27 16.24
CA ILE A 95 7.76 3.33 16.21
C ILE A 95 7.89 4.18 17.47
N THR A 96 8.08 5.49 17.29
CA THR A 96 8.26 6.45 18.37
C THR A 96 6.92 7.07 18.82
N HIS A 97 5.92 7.10 17.93
CA HIS A 97 4.61 7.70 18.18
C HIS A 97 3.51 6.76 17.70
N ILE A 98 2.74 6.22 18.63
CA ILE A 98 1.51 5.50 18.31
C ILE A 98 0.41 6.52 18.07
N ILE A 99 -0.19 6.48 16.87
CA ILE A 99 -1.28 7.35 16.45
C ILE A 99 -2.60 6.60 16.35
N GLY A 100 -3.69 7.33 16.47
CA GLY A 100 -5.05 6.81 16.29
C GLY A 100 -5.69 7.30 15.00
N GLU A 101 -6.93 6.90 14.77
CA GLU A 101 -7.76 7.43 13.68
C GLU A 101 -8.08 8.91 13.88
N GLY A 102 -8.13 9.67 12.80
CA GLY A 102 -8.47 11.09 12.77
C GLY A 102 -7.31 12.00 12.38
N PRO A 103 -7.48 13.32 12.55
CA PRO A 103 -6.49 14.31 12.13
C PRO A 103 -5.25 14.30 13.02
N ILE A 104 -4.08 14.44 12.37
CA ILE A 104 -2.78 14.67 13.01
C ILE A 104 -2.02 15.75 12.25
N THR A 105 -1.08 16.41 12.93
CA THR A 105 -0.18 17.38 12.31
C THR A 105 1.26 16.99 12.59
N ILE A 106 2.07 16.85 11.54
CA ILE A 106 3.50 16.55 11.63
C ILE A 106 4.23 17.62 10.81
N GLY A 107 5.19 18.33 11.42
CA GLY A 107 5.94 19.38 10.73
C GLY A 107 5.07 20.50 10.13
N GLY A 108 3.90 20.79 10.70
CA GLY A 108 2.96 21.78 10.17
C GLY A 108 2.15 21.32 8.95
N ILE A 109 2.25 20.04 8.59
CA ILE A 109 1.45 19.38 7.54
C ILE A 109 0.36 18.56 8.22
N GLU A 110 -0.88 18.75 7.79
CA GLU A 110 -2.05 18.02 8.30
C GLU A 110 -2.27 16.72 7.52
N PHE A 111 -2.53 15.65 8.24
CA PHE A 111 -2.94 14.35 7.70
C PHE A 111 -4.20 13.88 8.42
N ILE A 112 -5.02 13.06 7.75
CA ILE A 112 -6.13 12.36 8.39
C ILE A 112 -5.88 10.86 8.26
N ILE A 113 -5.78 10.20 9.40
CA ILE A 113 -5.51 8.76 9.48
C ILE A 113 -6.84 8.01 9.41
N ARG A 114 -6.94 7.05 8.50
CA ARG A 114 -8.06 6.11 8.35
C ARG A 114 -7.58 4.72 8.66
N GLN A 115 -7.93 4.23 9.82
CA GLN A 115 -7.48 2.92 10.28
C GLN A 115 -8.09 1.79 9.44
N THR A 116 -7.24 0.85 9.01
CA THR A 116 -7.65 -0.39 8.34
C THR A 116 -7.46 -1.59 9.28
N ALA A 117 -7.79 -2.79 8.82
CA ALA A 117 -7.61 -4.01 9.61
C ALA A 117 -6.13 -4.24 9.99
N ASP A 118 -5.21 -4.01 9.04
CA ASP A 118 -3.79 -4.33 9.19
C ASP A 118 -2.92 -3.08 9.40
N ALA A 119 -3.37 -1.88 8.94
CA ALA A 119 -2.57 -0.68 8.96
C ALA A 119 -3.44 0.60 8.94
N PHE A 120 -3.18 1.53 8.03
CA PHE A 120 -3.98 2.74 7.84
C PHE A 120 -3.74 3.38 6.47
N ASP A 121 -4.81 4.01 5.95
CA ASP A 121 -4.72 4.95 4.84
C ASP A 121 -4.46 6.36 5.35
N ILE A 122 -3.97 7.25 4.49
CA ILE A 122 -3.57 8.61 4.87
C ILE A 122 -4.21 9.60 3.89
N GLU A 123 -5.15 10.42 4.37
CA GLU A 123 -5.62 11.56 3.58
C GLU A 123 -4.65 12.73 3.74
N ILE A 124 -4.43 13.46 2.66
CA ILE A 124 -3.60 14.67 2.59
C ILE A 124 -4.50 15.82 2.12
N PRO A 125 -5.22 16.50 3.04
CA PRO A 125 -6.29 17.46 2.67
C PRO A 125 -5.82 18.63 1.82
N GLN A 126 -4.58 19.09 2.01
CA GLN A 126 -4.04 20.25 1.31
C GLN A 126 -3.93 20.06 -0.20
N ILE A 127 -3.82 18.82 -0.66
CA ILE A 127 -3.72 18.47 -2.08
C ILE A 127 -4.86 17.53 -2.52
N ASN A 128 -5.89 17.37 -1.67
CA ASN A 128 -7.03 16.48 -1.92
C ASN A 128 -6.62 15.06 -2.36
N ALA A 129 -5.60 14.49 -1.71
CA ALA A 129 -5.06 13.18 -2.01
C ALA A 129 -5.33 12.17 -0.90
N VAL A 130 -5.31 10.89 -1.27
CA VAL A 130 -5.29 9.76 -0.32
C VAL A 130 -4.16 8.80 -0.67
N TYR A 131 -3.43 8.34 0.35
CA TYR A 131 -2.51 7.22 0.25
C TYR A 131 -3.21 5.95 0.71
N THR A 132 -3.08 4.89 -0.08
CA THR A 132 -3.53 3.53 0.24
C THR A 132 -2.47 2.50 -0.19
N HIS A 133 -2.56 1.26 0.29
CA HIS A 133 -1.50 0.29 0.01
C HIS A 133 -1.48 -0.18 -1.45
N MET A 134 -2.62 -0.59 -1.99
CA MET A 134 -2.67 -1.17 -3.32
C MET A 134 -3.91 -0.75 -4.10
N LEU A 135 -3.70 -0.18 -5.28
CA LEU A 135 -4.74 -0.01 -6.27
C LEU A 135 -4.35 -0.73 -7.57
N GLY A 136 -3.55 -0.14 -8.46
CA GLY A 136 -3.08 -0.74 -9.71
C GLY A 136 -4.22 -1.12 -10.65
N HIS A 137 -4.77 -0.16 -11.41
CA HIS A 137 -6.00 -0.36 -12.19
C HIS A 137 -5.88 -1.43 -13.28
N ASP A 138 -4.69 -1.64 -13.85
CA ASP A 138 -4.39 -2.65 -14.89
C ASP A 138 -3.48 -3.78 -14.39
N CYS A 139 -3.53 -4.04 -13.09
CA CYS A 139 -2.79 -5.09 -12.42
C CYS A 139 -3.76 -6.05 -11.72
N HIS A 140 -3.50 -7.35 -11.75
CA HIS A 140 -4.22 -8.30 -10.92
C HIS A 140 -3.97 -8.00 -9.44
N SER A 141 -5.00 -8.19 -8.61
CA SER A 141 -4.91 -7.98 -7.15
C SER A 141 -4.84 -9.29 -6.40
N ILE A 142 -4.27 -9.24 -5.20
CA ILE A 142 -4.43 -10.32 -4.22
C ILE A 142 -5.77 -10.12 -3.53
N VAL A 143 -6.71 -11.01 -3.81
CA VAL A 143 -8.08 -10.95 -3.27
C VAL A 143 -8.39 -12.23 -2.51
N ALA A 144 -8.55 -12.13 -1.19
CA ALA A 144 -8.78 -13.26 -0.29
C ALA A 144 -10.27 -13.68 -0.26
N GLY A 145 -10.85 -13.87 -1.44
CA GLY A 145 -12.23 -14.31 -1.61
C GLY A 145 -13.25 -13.17 -1.82
N PRO A 146 -14.55 -13.52 -2.04
CA PRO A 146 -15.59 -12.56 -2.41
C PRO A 146 -15.82 -11.44 -1.39
N ALA A 147 -15.77 -11.74 -0.10
CA ALA A 147 -15.95 -10.74 0.96
C ALA A 147 -14.81 -9.69 0.98
N HIS A 148 -13.59 -10.11 0.69
CA HIS A 148 -12.45 -9.19 0.56
C HIS A 148 -12.60 -8.32 -0.70
N ALA A 149 -13.07 -8.88 -1.82
CA ALA A 149 -13.41 -8.08 -3.00
C ALA A 149 -14.44 -7.00 -2.68
N ASP A 150 -15.52 -7.34 -1.94
CA ASP A 150 -16.56 -6.39 -1.53
C ASP A 150 -15.99 -5.28 -0.63
N ALA A 151 -15.06 -5.60 0.27
CA ALA A 151 -14.40 -4.61 1.12
C ALA A 151 -13.54 -3.62 0.31
N ILE A 152 -12.75 -4.11 -0.65
CA ILE A 152 -11.97 -3.25 -1.55
C ILE A 152 -12.89 -2.37 -2.40
N ILE A 153 -13.96 -2.93 -2.96
CA ILE A 153 -14.96 -2.17 -3.74
C ILE A 153 -15.56 -1.05 -2.90
N ALA A 154 -15.96 -1.34 -1.67
CA ALA A 154 -16.53 -0.34 -0.76
C ALA A 154 -15.52 0.77 -0.43
N GLN A 155 -14.26 0.45 -0.21
CA GLN A 155 -13.17 1.41 0.01
C GLN A 155 -13.01 2.35 -1.20
N LEU A 156 -12.90 1.80 -2.41
CA LEU A 156 -12.74 2.58 -3.64
C LEU A 156 -13.97 3.43 -3.96
N GLN A 157 -15.18 2.94 -3.69
CA GLN A 157 -16.42 3.74 -3.78
C GLN A 157 -16.41 4.90 -2.78
N GLY A 158 -15.84 4.68 -1.60
CA GLY A 158 -15.60 5.73 -0.62
C GLY A 158 -14.71 6.84 -1.18
N TYR A 159 -13.60 6.50 -1.83
CA TYR A 159 -12.71 7.48 -2.47
C TYR A 159 -13.41 8.27 -3.58
N ILE A 160 -14.21 7.60 -4.42
CA ILE A 160 -15.01 8.27 -5.46
C ILE A 160 -16.03 9.25 -4.82
N THR A 161 -16.65 8.84 -3.72
CA THR A 161 -17.62 9.68 -3.01
C THR A 161 -16.97 10.90 -2.36
N GLN A 162 -15.76 10.74 -1.80
CA GLN A 162 -14.96 11.84 -1.24
C GLN A 162 -14.44 12.78 -2.32
N GLY A 163 -14.23 12.29 -3.54
CA GLY A 163 -13.81 13.10 -4.67
C GLY A 163 -12.32 13.47 -4.60
N TYR A 164 -11.45 12.52 -4.24
CA TYR A 164 -10.01 12.77 -4.26
C TYR A 164 -9.50 13.07 -5.67
N ASP A 165 -8.56 14.01 -5.77
CA ASP A 165 -7.91 14.32 -7.04
C ASP A 165 -6.78 13.34 -7.37
N LEU A 166 -6.20 12.72 -6.33
CA LEU A 166 -5.02 11.86 -6.45
C LEU A 166 -5.11 10.68 -5.46
N ILE A 167 -4.82 9.48 -5.95
CA ILE A 167 -4.66 8.27 -5.14
C ILE A 167 -3.22 7.81 -5.24
N LEU A 168 -2.50 7.87 -4.12
CA LEU A 168 -1.13 7.40 -3.99
C LEU A 168 -1.14 5.94 -3.55
N THR A 169 -0.32 5.09 -4.17
CA THR A 169 -0.28 3.66 -3.86
C THR A 169 1.15 3.16 -3.71
N SER A 170 1.39 2.22 -2.80
CA SER A 170 2.72 1.73 -2.46
C SER A 170 3.44 0.98 -3.59
N HIS A 171 2.71 0.44 -4.55
CA HIS A 171 3.24 -0.51 -5.54
C HIS A 171 2.85 -0.16 -6.97
N TYR A 172 2.41 1.06 -7.20
CA TYR A 172 1.97 1.52 -8.51
C TYR A 172 2.15 3.03 -8.64
N THR A 173 2.19 3.53 -9.88
CA THR A 173 2.18 4.97 -10.13
C THR A 173 0.94 5.64 -9.53
N PRO A 174 0.99 6.94 -9.18
CA PRO A 174 -0.19 7.66 -8.72
C PRO A 174 -1.38 7.53 -9.69
N GLU A 175 -2.56 7.33 -9.15
CA GLU A 175 -3.80 7.01 -9.86
C GLU A 175 -4.89 8.05 -9.59
N ASP A 176 -5.99 7.95 -10.34
CA ASP A 176 -7.15 8.85 -10.20
C ASP A 176 -8.46 8.07 -9.93
N LEU A 177 -9.57 8.79 -9.86
CA LEU A 177 -10.88 8.18 -9.61
C LEU A 177 -11.40 7.32 -10.77
N LYS A 178 -10.87 7.47 -12.00
CA LYS A 178 -11.21 6.59 -13.12
C LYS A 178 -10.51 5.26 -12.97
N ASP A 179 -9.28 5.28 -12.46
CA ASP A 179 -8.52 4.08 -12.14
C ASP A 179 -9.20 3.29 -11.02
N ALA A 180 -9.67 3.99 -9.99
CA ALA A 180 -10.50 3.40 -8.94
C ALA A 180 -11.77 2.74 -9.49
N ALA A 181 -12.49 3.42 -10.40
CA ALA A 181 -13.68 2.86 -11.04
C ALA A 181 -13.36 1.65 -11.92
N THR A 182 -12.23 1.67 -12.64
CA THR A 182 -11.72 0.55 -13.44
C THR A 182 -11.44 -0.66 -12.54
N LYS A 183 -10.80 -0.43 -11.39
CA LYS A 183 -10.52 -1.49 -10.42
C LYS A 183 -11.79 -2.08 -9.81
N ILE A 184 -12.78 -1.27 -9.50
CA ILE A 184 -14.09 -1.74 -9.03
C ILE A 184 -14.71 -2.69 -10.07
N ALA A 185 -14.75 -2.28 -11.34
CA ALA A 185 -15.30 -3.11 -12.42
C ALA A 185 -14.54 -4.43 -12.57
N TYR A 186 -13.21 -4.41 -12.45
CA TYR A 186 -12.38 -5.61 -12.44
C TYR A 186 -12.74 -6.55 -11.27
N LEU A 187 -12.88 -6.04 -10.06
CA LEU A 187 -13.21 -6.85 -8.88
C LEU A 187 -14.61 -7.45 -8.96
N GLU A 188 -15.57 -6.70 -9.48
CA GLU A 188 -16.93 -7.22 -9.74
C GLU A 188 -16.91 -8.35 -10.78
N GLU A 189 -16.10 -8.21 -11.84
CA GLU A 189 -15.97 -9.25 -12.86
C GLU A 189 -15.23 -10.48 -12.32
N LEU A 190 -14.18 -10.31 -11.51
CA LEU A 190 -13.51 -11.42 -10.82
C LEU A 190 -14.52 -12.29 -10.04
N LYS A 191 -15.42 -11.67 -9.28
CA LYS A 191 -16.45 -12.39 -8.52
C LYS A 191 -17.39 -13.18 -9.44
N LYS A 192 -17.79 -12.61 -10.58
CA LYS A 192 -18.64 -13.28 -11.56
C LYS A 192 -17.92 -14.45 -12.21
N LEU A 193 -16.68 -14.25 -12.65
CA LEU A 193 -15.86 -15.29 -13.27
C LEU A 193 -15.62 -16.46 -12.29
N ALA A 194 -15.33 -16.16 -11.03
CA ALA A 194 -15.16 -17.18 -9.99
C ALA A 194 -16.45 -17.99 -9.79
N ALA A 195 -17.62 -17.33 -9.73
CA ALA A 195 -18.91 -18.01 -9.58
C ALA A 195 -19.29 -18.92 -10.75
N HIS A 196 -18.70 -18.73 -11.93
CA HIS A 196 -18.96 -19.52 -13.15
C HIS A 196 -17.82 -20.50 -13.49
N SER A 197 -16.75 -20.55 -12.71
CA SER A 197 -15.62 -21.44 -12.91
C SER A 197 -15.74 -22.69 -12.03
N ALA A 198 -15.35 -23.84 -12.57
CA ALA A 198 -15.42 -25.11 -11.86
C ALA A 198 -14.26 -25.31 -10.87
N ASN A 199 -13.15 -24.61 -11.09
CA ASN A 199 -11.90 -24.72 -10.32
C ASN A 199 -11.00 -23.50 -10.56
N ALA A 200 -9.90 -23.44 -9.81
CA ALA A 200 -8.91 -22.35 -9.91
C ALA A 200 -8.31 -22.18 -11.32
N GLU A 201 -8.04 -23.27 -12.04
CA GLU A 201 -7.46 -23.21 -13.39
C GLU A 201 -8.43 -22.62 -14.42
N ASP A 202 -9.71 -23.04 -14.38
CA ASP A 202 -10.76 -22.49 -15.22
C ASP A 202 -10.97 -21.00 -14.96
N PHE A 203 -10.93 -20.62 -13.68
CA PHE A 203 -11.02 -19.21 -13.25
C PHE A 203 -9.85 -18.38 -13.80
N LYS A 204 -8.60 -18.79 -13.58
CA LYS A 204 -7.42 -18.09 -14.11
C LYS A 204 -7.48 -17.94 -15.63
N ALA A 205 -7.86 -19.01 -16.34
CA ALA A 205 -8.02 -18.98 -17.78
C ALA A 205 -9.11 -18.00 -18.24
N ALA A 206 -10.22 -17.88 -17.48
CA ALA A 206 -11.28 -16.92 -17.78
C ALA A 206 -10.82 -15.47 -17.53
N VAL A 207 -10.15 -15.21 -16.42
CA VAL A 207 -9.61 -13.89 -16.08
C VAL A 207 -8.57 -13.45 -17.13
N ASN A 208 -7.60 -14.31 -17.48
CA ASN A 208 -6.58 -13.98 -18.46
C ASN A 208 -7.15 -13.74 -19.88
N ARG A 209 -8.27 -14.36 -20.24
CA ARG A 209 -8.97 -14.05 -21.51
C ARG A 209 -9.64 -12.67 -21.49
N GLN A 210 -10.17 -12.27 -20.34
CA GLN A 210 -10.85 -10.99 -20.17
C GLN A 210 -9.86 -9.82 -20.00
N TYR A 211 -8.72 -10.08 -19.38
CA TYR A 211 -7.70 -9.11 -19.02
C TYR A 211 -6.30 -9.59 -19.46
N PRO A 212 -6.06 -9.76 -20.77
CA PRO A 212 -4.83 -10.38 -21.27
C PRO A 212 -3.57 -9.54 -21.05
N ASP A 213 -3.73 -8.23 -20.89
CA ASP A 213 -2.64 -7.28 -20.76
C ASP A 213 -2.36 -6.87 -19.29
N TYR A 214 -3.14 -7.40 -18.33
CA TYR A 214 -2.92 -7.08 -16.92
C TYR A 214 -1.62 -7.69 -16.40
N SER A 215 -0.85 -6.88 -15.67
CA SER A 215 0.32 -7.34 -14.92
C SER A 215 -0.09 -8.14 -13.67
N GLY A 216 0.88 -8.68 -12.92
CA GLY A 216 0.60 -9.34 -11.64
C GLY A 216 0.02 -10.76 -11.74
N ALA A 217 0.47 -11.57 -12.69
CA ALA A 217 0.02 -12.95 -12.84
C ALA A 217 0.19 -13.81 -11.56
N ASN A 218 1.23 -13.53 -10.76
CA ASN A 218 1.44 -14.15 -9.45
C ASN A 218 0.35 -13.76 -8.43
N TYR A 219 -0.22 -12.56 -8.52
CA TYR A 219 -1.33 -12.13 -7.67
C TYR A 219 -2.62 -12.83 -8.05
N LEU A 220 -2.84 -13.05 -9.36
CA LEU A 220 -3.97 -13.85 -9.83
C LEU A 220 -3.88 -15.30 -9.34
N GLU A 221 -2.68 -15.88 -9.34
CA GLU A 221 -2.46 -17.23 -8.79
C GLU A 221 -2.85 -17.32 -7.32
N MET A 222 -2.43 -16.36 -6.50
CA MET A 222 -2.80 -16.29 -5.08
C MET A 222 -4.33 -16.12 -4.91
N THR A 223 -4.92 -15.21 -5.67
CA THR A 223 -6.37 -14.97 -5.66
C THR A 223 -7.15 -16.22 -6.02
N ALA A 224 -6.74 -16.95 -7.06
CA ALA A 224 -7.38 -18.20 -7.45
C ALA A 224 -7.32 -19.23 -6.31
N GLY A 225 -6.19 -19.32 -5.62
CA GLY A 225 -6.06 -20.17 -4.42
C GLY A 225 -7.07 -19.83 -3.33
N PHE A 226 -7.30 -18.54 -3.07
CA PHE A 226 -8.27 -18.10 -2.05
C PHE A 226 -9.74 -18.30 -2.44
N PHE A 227 -10.06 -18.22 -3.73
CA PHE A 227 -11.46 -18.39 -4.19
C PHE A 227 -11.89 -19.86 -4.28
N PHE A 228 -10.93 -20.79 -4.41
CA PHE A 228 -11.17 -22.22 -4.61
C PHE A 228 -10.49 -23.12 -3.55
N ALA A 229 -10.17 -22.56 -2.37
CA ALA A 229 -9.58 -23.27 -1.23
C ALA A 229 -10.59 -24.19 -0.52
#